data_ffea607a88a8867a6a25ef792a05ea31
#
_entry.id   ffea607a88a8867a6a25ef792a05ea31
#
_cell.length_a   1.000
_cell.length_b   1.000
_cell.length_c   1.000
_cell.angle_alpha   90.00
_cell.angle_beta   90.00
_cell.angle_gamma   90.00
#
_symmetry.space_group_name_H-M   'P 1'
#
loop_
_entity.id
_entity.type
_entity.pdbx_description
1 polymer ?
#
loop_
_entity_poly.entity_id
_entity_poly.type
_entity_poly.pdbx_seq_one_letter_code
_entity_poly.pdbx_strand_id
1 'polypeptide(L)'
;MGGYVGQAYAQLYPDRLAGFISIDSAPLQRNYVTAVEIWLLKRMEPVYAHYPWKLLLKSGTEGVATSDYGRNLMKEMMLVYDGDQHRYAQIAGHGFRILAEAMEKDLPYEIKCPSRLICGTKDHAGSCIRYNREWHRKTKIPLKWIEGAGHNSNTDKPEMINSLLEEFFSNIL
;
A
#
# COMPACT_ATOMS: atom_id res chain seq x y z
N MET A 1 -3.50 -1.29 -0.97
CA MET A 1 -4.76 -1.58 -0.19
C MET A 1 -4.65 -2.87 0.62
N GLY A 2 -4.14 -3.98 0.09
CA GLY A 2 -4.07 -5.28 0.81
C GLY A 2 -3.44 -5.23 2.20
N GLY A 3 -2.35 -4.48 2.39
CA GLY A 3 -1.71 -4.34 3.69
C GLY A 3 -2.57 -3.66 4.75
N TYR A 4 -3.49 -2.77 4.37
CA TYR A 4 -4.45 -2.18 5.30
C TYR A 4 -5.55 -3.17 5.70
N VAL A 5 -6.01 -4.01 4.76
CA VAL A 5 -6.95 -5.10 5.05
C VAL A 5 -6.33 -6.10 6.03
N GLY A 6 -5.07 -6.49 5.79
CA GLY A 6 -4.34 -7.37 6.70
C GLY A 6 -4.18 -6.79 8.10
N GLN A 7 -3.89 -5.49 8.22
CA GLN A 7 -3.82 -4.80 9.51
C GLN A 7 -5.18 -4.74 10.21
N ALA A 8 -6.25 -4.39 9.49
CA ALA A 8 -7.61 -4.39 10.05
C ALA A 8 -8.02 -5.79 10.55
N TYR A 9 -7.66 -6.83 9.79
CA TYR A 9 -7.88 -8.21 10.22
C TYR A 9 -7.09 -8.55 11.49
N ALA A 10 -5.82 -8.12 11.56
CA ALA A 10 -4.99 -8.31 12.76
C ALA A 10 -5.56 -7.63 14.01
N GLN A 11 -6.18 -6.45 13.85
CA GLN A 11 -6.83 -5.74 14.93
C GLN A 11 -8.09 -6.44 15.44
N LEU A 12 -8.85 -7.04 14.54
CA LEU A 12 -10.12 -7.70 14.87
C LEU A 12 -9.92 -9.15 15.35
N TYR A 13 -8.88 -9.81 14.84
CA TYR A 13 -8.62 -11.24 15.07
C TYR A 13 -7.14 -11.51 15.34
N PRO A 14 -6.55 -10.93 16.41
CA PRO A 14 -5.09 -10.96 16.64
C PRO A 14 -4.52 -12.36 16.80
N ASP A 15 -5.33 -13.30 17.31
CA ASP A 15 -4.91 -14.69 17.56
C ASP A 15 -5.11 -15.62 16.34
N ARG A 16 -5.58 -15.08 15.22
CA ARG A 16 -5.83 -15.86 13.99
C ARG A 16 -4.76 -15.71 12.91
N LEU A 17 -3.71 -14.94 13.19
CA LEU A 17 -2.62 -14.74 12.25
C LEU A 17 -1.40 -15.55 12.66
N ALA A 18 -0.94 -16.44 11.77
CA ALA A 18 0.35 -17.13 11.94
C ALA A 18 1.54 -16.20 11.63
N GLY A 19 1.36 -15.24 10.71
CA GLY A 19 2.36 -14.25 10.36
C GLY A 19 1.77 -13.09 9.56
N PHE A 20 2.49 -11.96 9.49
CA PHE A 20 2.07 -10.77 8.76
C PHE A 20 3.22 -10.18 7.96
N ILE A 21 3.02 -10.04 6.65
CA ILE A 21 3.95 -9.32 5.77
C ILE A 21 3.21 -8.13 5.15
N SER A 22 3.79 -6.94 5.31
CA SER A 22 3.34 -5.72 4.63
C SER A 22 4.28 -5.40 3.49
N ILE A 23 3.77 -5.37 2.26
CA ILE A 23 4.54 -5.00 1.06
C ILE A 23 4.01 -3.66 0.56
N ASP A 24 4.90 -2.66 0.48
CA ASP A 24 4.62 -1.31 -0.02
C ASP A 24 3.32 -0.72 0.55
N SER A 25 3.06 -0.97 1.83
CA SER A 25 1.90 -0.44 2.53
C SER A 25 2.34 0.45 3.69
N ALA A 26 1.39 1.08 4.35
CA ALA A 26 1.64 1.97 5.47
C ALA A 26 0.84 1.54 6.70
N PRO A 27 1.20 1.98 7.90
CA PRO A 27 0.44 1.69 9.11
C PRO A 27 -0.93 2.34 9.08
N LEU A 28 -1.92 1.64 9.66
CA LEU A 28 -3.32 2.08 9.69
C LEU A 28 -3.62 3.05 10.85
N GLN A 29 -2.74 3.14 11.84
CA GLN A 29 -2.96 3.95 13.03
C GLN A 29 -2.89 5.45 12.76
N ARG A 30 -3.74 6.18 13.46
CA ARG A 30 -3.89 7.63 13.37
C ARG A 30 -2.59 8.40 13.65
N ASN A 31 -1.73 7.88 14.51
CA ASN A 31 -0.49 8.55 14.92
C ASN A 31 0.63 8.58 13.88
N TYR A 32 0.43 7.96 12.71
CA TYR A 32 1.37 8.02 11.57
C TYR A 32 0.93 9.01 10.49
N VAL A 33 -0.35 9.38 10.46
CA VAL A 33 -0.95 10.21 9.42
C VAL A 33 -1.41 11.55 9.98
N THR A 34 -1.27 12.60 9.19
CA THR A 34 -1.75 13.93 9.56
C THR A 34 -3.25 14.09 9.27
N ALA A 35 -3.90 15.06 9.91
CA ALA A 35 -5.28 15.40 9.62
C ALA A 35 -5.49 15.83 8.16
N VAL A 36 -4.49 16.51 7.59
CA VAL A 36 -4.52 16.97 6.20
C VAL A 36 -4.48 15.79 5.24
N GLU A 37 -3.62 14.79 5.49
CA GLU A 37 -3.56 13.56 4.68
C GLU A 37 -4.90 12.81 4.70
N ILE A 38 -5.52 12.64 5.86
CA ILE A 38 -6.85 12.01 5.98
C ILE A 38 -7.92 12.83 5.24
N TRP A 39 -7.88 14.16 5.38
CA TRP A 39 -8.80 15.05 4.68
C TRP A 39 -8.65 14.93 3.15
N LEU A 40 -7.42 14.82 2.63
CA LEU A 40 -7.15 14.61 1.21
C LEU A 40 -7.66 13.25 0.74
N LEU A 41 -7.38 12.17 1.46
CA LEU A 41 -7.84 10.82 1.12
C LEU A 41 -9.36 10.77 0.92
N LYS A 42 -10.13 11.43 1.77
CA LYS A 42 -11.60 11.51 1.65
C LYS A 42 -12.09 12.27 0.40
N ARG A 43 -11.19 13.00 -0.28
CA ARG A 43 -11.53 13.84 -1.46
C ARG A 43 -10.90 13.36 -2.76
N MET A 44 -10.35 12.15 -2.77
CA MET A 44 -9.68 11.63 -3.97
C MET A 44 -10.65 11.32 -5.13
N GLU A 45 -11.91 11.01 -4.83
CA GLU A 45 -12.91 10.75 -5.87
C GLU A 45 -13.10 11.93 -6.86
N PRO A 46 -13.46 13.15 -6.42
CA PRO A 46 -13.57 14.27 -7.33
C PRO A 46 -12.23 14.65 -7.99
N VAL A 47 -11.11 14.44 -7.30
CA VAL A 47 -9.78 14.67 -7.91
C VAL A 47 -9.60 13.73 -9.09
N TYR A 48 -9.83 12.44 -8.95
CA TYR A 48 -9.68 11.46 -10.04
C TYR A 48 -10.72 11.64 -11.15
N ALA A 49 -11.94 12.07 -10.82
CA ALA A 49 -12.99 12.31 -11.81
C ALA A 49 -12.66 13.47 -12.76
N HIS A 50 -11.94 14.50 -12.28
CA HIS A 50 -11.65 15.71 -13.04
C HIS A 50 -10.19 15.81 -13.52
N TYR A 51 -9.30 14.93 -13.04
CA TYR A 51 -7.90 14.94 -13.45
C TYR A 51 -7.78 14.41 -14.89
N PRO A 52 -6.96 15.02 -15.77
CA PRO A 52 -6.84 14.56 -17.15
C PRO A 52 -6.46 13.07 -17.22
N TRP A 53 -7.29 12.25 -17.89
CA TRP A 53 -7.12 10.79 -17.93
C TRP A 53 -5.72 10.33 -18.34
N LYS A 54 -5.15 10.96 -19.39
CA LYS A 54 -3.79 10.64 -19.87
C LYS A 54 -2.72 10.85 -18.78
N LEU A 55 -2.87 11.91 -17.97
CA LEU A 55 -1.93 12.19 -16.88
C LEU A 55 -2.17 11.25 -15.69
N LEU A 56 -3.43 10.92 -15.42
CA LEU A 56 -3.80 9.94 -14.39
C LEU A 56 -3.24 8.56 -14.74
N LEU A 57 -3.42 8.10 -15.99
CA LEU A 57 -2.86 6.87 -16.50
C LEU A 57 -1.32 6.85 -16.37
N LYS A 58 -0.65 7.93 -16.78
CA LYS A 58 0.80 8.06 -16.65
C LYS A 58 1.25 7.99 -15.20
N SER A 59 0.64 8.74 -14.30
CA SER A 59 1.01 8.74 -12.87
C SER A 59 0.72 7.40 -12.19
N GLY A 60 -0.37 6.73 -12.54
CA GLY A 60 -0.73 5.41 -12.02
C GLY A 60 0.13 4.26 -12.56
N THR A 61 0.86 4.49 -13.64
CA THR A 61 1.79 3.50 -14.22
C THR A 61 3.25 3.79 -13.82
N GLU A 62 3.78 4.93 -14.26
CA GLU A 62 5.18 5.32 -14.02
C GLU A 62 5.45 5.73 -12.56
N GLY A 63 4.42 6.22 -11.86
CA GLY A 63 4.53 6.66 -10.46
C GLY A 63 4.52 5.53 -9.43
N VAL A 64 4.07 4.33 -9.82
CA VAL A 64 3.94 3.20 -8.88
C VAL A 64 4.87 2.04 -9.19
N ALA A 65 5.39 1.91 -10.41
CA ALA A 65 6.30 0.85 -10.80
C ALA A 65 7.54 1.40 -11.51
N THR A 66 8.67 0.75 -11.33
CA THR A 66 9.96 1.11 -11.94
C THR A 66 10.35 0.17 -13.06
N SER A 67 9.90 -1.09 -13.05
CA SER A 67 10.13 -2.06 -14.12
C SER A 67 9.15 -1.87 -15.28
N ASP A 68 9.58 -2.24 -16.49
CA ASP A 68 8.70 -2.22 -17.67
C ASP A 68 7.53 -3.21 -17.49
N TYR A 69 7.78 -4.37 -16.88
CA TYR A 69 6.75 -5.35 -16.57
C TYR A 69 5.69 -4.76 -15.65
N GLY A 70 6.10 -4.18 -14.51
CA GLY A 70 5.18 -3.57 -13.54
C GLY A 70 4.37 -2.42 -14.13
N ARG A 71 5.03 -1.55 -14.95
CA ARG A 71 4.35 -0.44 -15.63
C ARG A 71 3.31 -0.92 -16.64
N ASN A 72 3.65 -1.95 -17.45
CA ASN A 72 2.73 -2.49 -18.44
C ASN A 72 1.52 -3.15 -17.76
N LEU A 73 1.74 -3.92 -16.71
CA LEU A 73 0.66 -4.53 -15.94
C LEU A 73 -0.28 -3.47 -15.34
N MET A 74 0.26 -2.42 -14.73
CA MET A 74 -0.54 -1.31 -14.20
C MET A 74 -1.30 -0.58 -15.31
N LYS A 75 -0.68 -0.41 -16.48
CA LYS A 75 -1.33 0.21 -17.63
C LYS A 75 -2.52 -0.62 -18.11
N GLU A 76 -2.36 -1.93 -18.25
CA GLU A 76 -3.45 -2.84 -18.63
C GLU A 76 -4.61 -2.76 -17.63
N MET A 77 -4.30 -2.79 -16.33
CA MET A 77 -5.31 -2.68 -15.28
C MET A 77 -6.08 -1.35 -15.33
N MET A 78 -5.40 -0.23 -15.58
CA MET A 78 -6.06 1.07 -15.67
C MET A 78 -6.85 1.23 -16.97
N LEU A 79 -6.38 0.66 -18.09
CA LEU A 79 -7.07 0.74 -19.38
C LEU A 79 -8.43 0.03 -19.40
N VAL A 80 -8.73 -0.84 -18.43
CA VAL A 80 -10.08 -1.39 -18.22
C VAL A 80 -11.12 -0.27 -18.02
N TYR A 81 -10.68 0.89 -17.57
CA TYR A 81 -11.52 2.09 -17.33
C TYR A 81 -11.38 3.14 -18.42
N ASP A 82 -10.71 2.81 -19.54
CA ASP A 82 -10.62 3.75 -20.67
C ASP A 82 -12.00 4.06 -21.23
N GLY A 83 -12.34 5.35 -21.30
CA GLY A 83 -13.70 5.80 -21.64
C GLY A 83 -14.68 5.84 -20.43
N ASP A 84 -14.33 5.31 -19.26
CA ASP A 84 -15.16 5.35 -18.05
C ASP A 84 -14.35 5.80 -16.82
N GLN A 85 -13.70 6.95 -16.94
CA GLN A 85 -12.91 7.55 -15.84
C GLN A 85 -13.75 7.78 -14.57
N HIS A 86 -15.05 8.03 -14.72
CA HIS A 86 -15.94 8.26 -13.59
C HIS A 86 -16.01 7.01 -12.71
N ARG A 87 -16.14 5.83 -13.29
CA ARG A 87 -16.12 4.56 -12.57
C ARG A 87 -14.78 4.30 -11.88
N TYR A 88 -13.67 4.60 -12.56
CA TYR A 88 -12.35 4.53 -11.92
C TYR A 88 -12.29 5.43 -10.67
N ALA A 89 -12.73 6.69 -10.81
CA ALA A 89 -12.73 7.67 -9.72
C ALA A 89 -13.60 7.21 -8.54
N GLN A 90 -14.78 6.66 -8.81
CA GLN A 90 -15.66 6.12 -7.77
C GLN A 90 -15.01 4.97 -7.00
N ILE A 91 -14.43 3.98 -7.69
CA ILE A 91 -13.83 2.80 -7.07
C ILE A 91 -12.58 3.19 -6.26
N ALA A 92 -11.67 3.93 -6.88
CA ALA A 92 -10.44 4.38 -6.24
C ALA A 92 -10.71 5.35 -5.07
N GLY A 93 -11.60 6.33 -5.29
CA GLY A 93 -12.00 7.30 -4.28
C GLY A 93 -12.72 6.66 -3.09
N HIS A 94 -13.59 5.69 -3.34
CA HIS A 94 -14.23 4.91 -2.29
C HIS A 94 -13.20 4.14 -1.45
N GLY A 95 -12.22 3.50 -2.08
CA GLY A 95 -11.12 2.83 -1.38
C GLY A 95 -10.35 3.78 -0.46
N PHE A 96 -9.99 4.97 -0.93
CA PHE A 96 -9.30 5.97 -0.10
C PHE A 96 -10.17 6.53 1.02
N ARG A 97 -11.48 6.69 0.80
CA ARG A 97 -12.42 7.11 1.84
C ARG A 97 -12.53 6.08 2.95
N ILE A 98 -12.71 4.80 2.63
CA ILE A 98 -12.73 3.70 3.63
C ILE A 98 -11.43 3.65 4.41
N LEU A 99 -10.28 3.82 3.74
CA LEU A 99 -8.97 3.89 4.40
C LEU A 99 -8.91 5.05 5.41
N ALA A 100 -9.34 6.24 5.00
CA ALA A 100 -9.39 7.41 5.88
C ALA A 100 -10.30 7.20 7.09
N GLU A 101 -11.47 6.61 6.89
CA GLU A 101 -12.42 6.28 7.97
C GLU A 101 -11.85 5.24 8.94
N ALA A 102 -11.11 4.25 8.44
CA ALA A 102 -10.43 3.26 9.28
C ALA A 102 -9.30 3.92 10.12
N MET A 103 -8.54 4.84 9.53
CA MET A 103 -7.53 5.62 10.25
C MET A 103 -8.13 6.52 11.33
N GLU A 104 -9.32 7.11 11.08
CA GLU A 104 -10.01 7.93 12.08
C GLU A 104 -10.57 7.14 13.24
N LYS A 105 -10.97 5.89 13.02
CA LYS A 105 -11.40 4.99 14.10
C LYS A 105 -10.30 4.65 15.06
N ASP A 106 -9.04 4.73 14.62
CA ASP A 106 -7.82 4.52 15.41
C ASP A 106 -7.92 3.31 16.34
N LEU A 107 -8.32 2.17 15.79
CA LEU A 107 -8.48 0.94 16.55
C LEU A 107 -7.13 0.53 17.17
N PRO A 108 -7.13 -0.04 18.38
CA PRO A 108 -5.92 -0.55 19.01
C PRO A 108 -5.19 -1.49 18.07
N TYR A 109 -3.89 -1.27 17.91
CA TYR A 109 -3.07 -2.04 17.00
C TYR A 109 -2.16 -2.98 17.78
N GLU A 110 -2.41 -4.26 17.66
CA GLU A 110 -1.51 -5.30 18.13
C GLU A 110 -1.31 -6.33 17.03
N ILE A 111 -0.15 -6.33 16.37
CA ILE A 111 0.30 -7.48 15.60
C ILE A 111 1.13 -8.34 16.53
N LYS A 112 0.57 -9.45 16.97
CA LYS A 112 1.21 -10.39 17.92
C LYS A 112 2.04 -11.47 17.22
N CYS A 113 1.75 -11.73 15.95
CA CYS A 113 2.45 -12.74 15.16
C CYS A 113 3.80 -12.23 14.62
N PRO A 114 4.70 -13.13 14.22
CA PRO A 114 5.89 -12.77 13.44
C PRO A 114 5.52 -11.87 12.28
N SER A 115 6.30 -10.80 12.06
CA SER A 115 5.94 -9.79 11.08
C SER A 115 7.14 -9.26 10.33
N ARG A 116 6.95 -8.84 9.08
CA ARG A 116 7.97 -8.21 8.23
C ARG A 116 7.36 -7.06 7.41
N LEU A 117 8.08 -5.95 7.33
CA LEU A 117 7.78 -4.86 6.43
C LEU A 117 8.71 -4.94 5.22
N ILE A 118 8.17 -4.70 4.04
CA ILE A 118 8.91 -4.63 2.77
C ILE A 118 8.50 -3.33 2.09
N CYS A 119 9.48 -2.55 1.60
CA CYS A 119 9.21 -1.29 0.92
C CYS A 119 10.24 -1.01 -0.16
N GLY A 120 9.80 -0.60 -1.33
CA GLY A 120 10.66 -0.15 -2.42
C GLY A 120 11.39 1.13 -2.08
N THR A 121 12.69 1.23 -2.44
CA THR A 121 13.49 2.46 -2.18
C THR A 121 13.08 3.64 -3.05
N LYS A 122 12.31 3.39 -4.12
CA LYS A 122 11.73 4.39 -5.02
C LYS A 122 10.20 4.45 -4.91
N ASP A 123 9.63 4.04 -3.79
CA ASP A 123 8.20 4.14 -3.55
C ASP A 123 7.81 5.60 -3.28
N HIS A 124 7.22 6.24 -4.29
CA HIS A 124 6.72 7.61 -4.23
C HIS A 124 5.20 7.69 -4.06
N ALA A 125 4.52 6.56 -3.77
CA ALA A 125 3.09 6.57 -3.49
C ALA A 125 2.81 7.21 -2.12
N GLY A 126 2.43 8.47 -2.14
CA GLY A 126 2.23 9.26 -0.93
C GLY A 126 3.51 9.37 -0.10
N SER A 127 3.42 9.04 1.17
CA SER A 127 4.54 9.08 2.13
C SER A 127 5.01 7.68 2.55
N CYS A 128 4.88 6.66 1.68
CA CYS A 128 5.10 5.26 2.02
C CYS A 128 6.47 4.99 2.65
N ILE A 129 7.55 5.54 2.09
CA ILE A 129 8.92 5.43 2.63
C ILE A 129 8.99 5.98 4.06
N ARG A 130 8.44 7.18 4.30
CA ARG A 130 8.40 7.81 5.63
C ARG A 130 7.62 6.96 6.61
N TYR A 131 6.47 6.45 6.22
CA TYR A 131 5.61 5.63 7.06
C TYR A 131 6.28 4.31 7.45
N ASN A 132 6.93 3.62 6.52
CA ASN A 132 7.62 2.36 6.81
C ASN A 132 8.81 2.55 7.75
N ARG A 133 9.59 3.66 7.61
CA ARG A 133 10.66 3.99 8.56
C ARG A 133 10.11 4.21 9.97
N GLU A 134 9.06 5.02 10.11
CA GLU A 134 8.44 5.30 11.41
C GLU A 134 7.79 4.05 12.02
N TRP A 135 7.17 3.23 11.20
CA TRP A 135 6.56 1.98 11.65
C TRP A 135 7.62 1.03 12.20
N HIS A 136 8.70 0.79 11.45
CA HIS A 136 9.85 0.03 11.94
C HIS A 136 10.44 0.63 13.22
N ARG A 137 10.65 1.95 13.25
CA ARG A 137 11.25 2.62 14.41
C ARG A 137 10.43 2.43 15.69
N LYS A 138 9.10 2.55 15.59
CA LYS A 138 8.18 2.47 16.73
C LYS A 138 7.92 1.02 17.17
N THR A 139 7.74 0.10 16.24
CA THR A 139 7.32 -1.28 16.53
C THR A 139 8.46 -2.29 16.57
N LYS A 140 9.63 -1.94 16.03
CA LYS A 140 10.77 -2.83 15.81
C LYS A 140 10.49 -4.00 14.86
N ILE A 141 9.36 -4.02 14.16
CA ILE A 141 9.11 -4.99 13.09
C ILE A 141 10.23 -4.86 12.04
N PRO A 142 10.90 -5.95 11.64
CA PRO A 142 11.96 -5.90 10.64
C PRO A 142 11.48 -5.28 9.33
N LEU A 143 12.26 -4.33 8.79
CA LEU A 143 12.00 -3.66 7.52
C LEU A 143 13.07 -4.03 6.49
N LYS A 144 12.63 -4.58 5.36
CA LYS A 144 13.49 -4.86 4.20
C LYS A 144 13.23 -3.84 3.10
N TRP A 145 14.27 -3.13 2.72
CA TRP A 145 14.25 -2.24 1.55
C TRP A 145 14.52 -3.03 0.28
N ILE A 146 13.71 -2.79 -0.76
CA ILE A 146 13.90 -3.37 -2.09
C ILE A 146 14.51 -2.30 -2.99
N GLU A 147 15.79 -2.46 -3.26
CA GLU A 147 16.58 -1.47 -3.99
C GLU A 147 16.05 -1.28 -5.42
N GLY A 148 15.79 -0.02 -5.78
CA GLY A 148 15.33 0.37 -7.10
C GLY A 148 13.86 0.09 -7.40
N ALA A 149 13.10 -0.58 -6.51
CA ALA A 149 11.67 -0.85 -6.69
C ALA A 149 10.79 0.34 -6.29
N GLY A 150 9.65 0.50 -6.98
CA GLY A 150 8.60 1.46 -6.67
C GLY A 150 7.58 0.92 -5.65
N HIS A 151 6.35 1.43 -5.73
CA HIS A 151 5.23 1.02 -4.87
C HIS A 151 4.72 -0.40 -5.18
N ASN A 152 5.02 -0.92 -6.35
CA ASN A 152 4.69 -2.30 -6.73
C ASN A 152 5.96 -3.15 -6.72
N SER A 153 6.66 -3.24 -5.60
CA SER A 153 7.93 -3.96 -5.50
C SER A 153 7.80 -5.45 -5.84
N ASN A 154 6.63 -6.03 -5.63
CA ASN A 154 6.31 -7.41 -6.02
C ASN A 154 6.30 -7.63 -7.54
N THR A 155 6.02 -6.62 -8.34
CA THR A 155 6.10 -6.69 -9.82
C THR A 155 7.41 -6.13 -10.35
N ASP A 156 8.05 -5.24 -9.60
CA ASP A 156 9.35 -4.67 -9.98
C ASP A 156 10.51 -5.63 -9.74
N LYS A 157 10.44 -6.45 -8.68
CA LYS A 157 11.49 -7.39 -8.23
C LYS A 157 10.89 -8.71 -7.74
N PRO A 158 10.14 -9.45 -8.59
CA PRO A 158 9.37 -10.61 -8.17
C PRO A 158 10.21 -11.72 -7.53
N GLU A 159 11.40 -12.02 -8.07
CA GLU A 159 12.25 -13.08 -7.52
C GLU A 159 12.71 -12.73 -6.09
N MET A 160 13.10 -11.46 -5.86
CA MET A 160 13.52 -11.02 -4.54
C MET A 160 12.37 -11.06 -3.53
N ILE A 161 11.19 -10.62 -3.95
CA ILE A 161 9.99 -10.66 -3.08
C ILE A 161 9.62 -12.11 -2.77
N ASN A 162 9.56 -12.99 -3.77
CA ASN A 162 9.23 -14.40 -3.57
C ASN A 162 10.23 -15.07 -2.62
N SER A 163 11.54 -14.83 -2.78
CA SER A 163 12.55 -15.36 -1.87
C SER A 163 12.36 -14.88 -0.41
N LEU A 164 11.99 -13.61 -0.22
CA LEU A 164 11.70 -13.06 1.12
C LEU A 164 10.43 -13.67 1.73
N LEU A 165 9.42 -13.98 0.92
CA LEU A 165 8.21 -14.67 1.35
C LEU A 165 8.51 -16.11 1.74
N GLU A 166 9.25 -16.85 0.93
CA GLU A 166 9.67 -18.24 1.21
C GLU A 166 10.49 -18.30 2.50
N GLU A 167 11.50 -17.43 2.66
CA GLU A 167 12.28 -17.34 3.89
C GLU A 167 11.38 -17.07 5.11
N PHE A 168 10.44 -16.13 5.00
CA PHE A 168 9.55 -15.79 6.11
C PHE A 168 8.64 -16.96 6.49
N PHE A 169 7.98 -17.59 5.51
CA PHE A 169 7.06 -18.71 5.76
C PHE A 169 7.78 -19.95 6.29
N SER A 170 8.99 -20.25 5.79
CA SER A 170 9.79 -21.35 6.30
C SER A 170 10.21 -21.21 7.76
N ASN A 171 10.23 -19.99 8.29
CA ASN A 171 10.59 -19.72 9.69
C ASN A 171 9.39 -19.71 10.65
N ILE A 172 8.16 -19.74 10.16
CA ILE A 172 6.94 -19.68 11.00
C ILE A 172 6.03 -20.91 10.86
N LEU A 173 6.29 -21.78 9.90
CA LEU A 173 5.61 -23.07 9.70
C LEU A 173 6.47 -24.20 10.26
#